data_0a4b8808f8d898ca61e5dc6236020a42
#
_entry.id   0a4b8808f8d898ca61e5dc6236020a42
#
_cell.length_a   1.000
_cell.length_b   1.000
_cell.length_c   1.000
_cell.angle_alpha   90.00
_cell.angle_beta   90.00
_cell.angle_gamma   90.00
#
_symmetry.space_group_name_H-M   'P 1'
#
loop_
_entity.id
_entity.type
_entity.pdbx_description
1 polymer ?
#
loop_
_entity_poly.entity_id
_entity_poly.type
_entity_poly.pdbx_seq_one_letter_code
_entity_poly.pdbx_strand_id
1 'polypeptide(L)'
;MEKNNFKAWLYLLPAILFLGVFMVYPLVDVFIYSFEQGFNSSSQTFSGVGLYNYSYILHDTLFLQAVKNTFILVLITVPLSTTLALFISLGLSSIKWLKNLFQTVYFLPYVTNTLAVGLVFMILFDKTEYSQGLVNVILNLFGMTPIDFIDGPYFAKMLVLCVYTIWIVMPFKILILTSALASVRKDYYDAAKVDGTSRFRIFRKITLPMISPMIFYLVITGFIGAFKAYSDAVALFGENLNAAEMNTIVGYVYDMLYGEGGGFPSYASAAAIVLFIIVLTITCINLMVSKKHVHY
;
A
#
# COMPACT_ATOMS: atom_id res chain seq x y z
N MET A 1 37.09 4.49 -28.45
CA MET A 1 35.71 5.05 -28.45
C MET A 1 35.64 6.10 -27.35
N GLU A 2 35.79 7.37 -27.69
CA GLU A 2 35.54 8.46 -26.75
C GLU A 2 34.07 8.41 -26.33
N LYS A 3 33.87 8.23 -25.03
CA LYS A 3 32.53 8.29 -24.44
C LYS A 3 32.04 9.71 -24.56
N ASN A 4 31.17 9.98 -25.51
CA ASN A 4 30.55 11.28 -25.72
C ASN A 4 29.47 11.50 -24.62
N ASN A 5 29.97 11.69 -23.39
CA ASN A 5 29.12 11.87 -22.18
C ASN A 5 28.17 13.05 -22.33
N PHE A 6 28.55 14.07 -23.11
CA PHE A 6 27.72 15.24 -23.39
C PHE A 6 26.42 14.88 -24.12
N LYS A 7 26.49 14.03 -25.15
CA LYS A 7 25.27 13.56 -25.86
C LYS A 7 24.34 12.78 -24.92
N ALA A 8 24.89 11.95 -24.03
CA ALA A 8 24.10 11.22 -23.05
C ALA A 8 23.37 12.17 -22.07
N TRP A 9 24.06 13.21 -21.59
CA TRP A 9 23.46 14.24 -20.75
C TRP A 9 22.35 15.00 -21.48
N LEU A 10 22.53 15.34 -22.76
CA LEU A 10 21.52 16.02 -23.55
C LEU A 10 20.24 15.19 -23.72
N TYR A 11 20.36 13.88 -23.89
CA TYR A 11 19.19 12.99 -23.96
C TYR A 11 18.48 12.82 -22.61
N LEU A 12 19.21 12.89 -21.50
CA LEU A 12 18.65 12.81 -20.16
C LEU A 12 18.08 14.14 -19.65
N LEU A 13 18.51 15.27 -20.24
CA LEU A 13 18.16 16.62 -19.77
C LEU A 13 16.65 16.85 -19.63
N PRO A 14 15.77 16.50 -20.60
CA PRO A 14 14.33 16.67 -20.42
C PRO A 14 13.80 15.94 -19.20
N ALA A 15 14.19 14.66 -19.00
CA ALA A 15 13.76 13.85 -17.87
C ALA A 15 14.25 14.43 -16.53
N ILE A 16 15.53 14.85 -16.47
CA ILE A 16 16.11 15.45 -15.27
C ILE A 16 15.41 16.78 -14.94
N LEU A 17 15.09 17.60 -15.95
CA LEU A 17 14.42 18.88 -15.78
C LEU A 17 13.00 18.68 -15.23
N PHE A 18 12.22 17.76 -15.79
CA PHE A 18 10.89 17.42 -15.28
C PHE A 18 10.94 16.86 -13.85
N LEU A 19 11.86 15.95 -13.55
CA LEU A 19 12.05 15.44 -12.20
C LEU A 19 12.47 16.55 -11.22
N GLY A 20 13.37 17.45 -11.64
CA GLY A 20 13.82 18.57 -10.83
C GLY A 20 12.67 19.50 -10.46
N VAL A 21 11.88 19.92 -11.44
CA VAL A 21 10.81 20.92 -11.24
C VAL A 21 9.58 20.31 -10.54
N PHE A 22 9.15 19.11 -10.92
CA PHE A 22 7.88 18.55 -10.43
C PHE A 22 8.02 17.58 -9.26
N MET A 23 9.22 17.12 -8.95
CA MET A 23 9.45 16.19 -7.86
C MET A 23 10.41 16.74 -6.80
N VAL A 24 11.61 17.18 -7.22
CA VAL A 24 12.64 17.63 -6.26
C VAL A 24 12.26 18.97 -5.65
N TYR A 25 11.83 19.93 -6.45
CA TYR A 25 11.48 21.28 -5.97
C TYR A 25 10.32 21.23 -4.94
N PRO A 26 9.15 20.58 -5.20
CA PRO A 26 8.11 20.47 -4.19
C PRO A 26 8.54 19.69 -2.93
N LEU A 27 9.43 18.71 -3.07
CA LEU A 27 9.96 17.99 -1.90
C LEU A 27 10.79 18.92 -1.01
N VAL A 28 11.62 19.80 -1.61
CA VAL A 28 12.40 20.80 -0.88
C VAL A 28 11.48 21.80 -0.18
N ASP A 29 10.41 22.27 -0.86
CA ASP A 29 9.44 23.18 -0.26
C ASP A 29 8.73 22.53 0.94
N VAL A 30 8.26 21.29 0.83
CA VAL A 30 7.66 20.56 1.95
C VAL A 30 8.66 20.43 3.10
N PHE A 31 9.94 20.17 2.82
CA PHE A 31 10.98 20.13 3.84
C PHE A 31 11.15 21.48 4.53
N ILE A 32 11.18 22.58 3.80
CA ILE A 32 11.31 23.95 4.35
C ILE A 32 10.07 24.28 5.20
N TYR A 33 8.85 24.12 4.66
CA TYR A 33 7.60 24.43 5.36
C TYR A 33 7.42 23.61 6.64
N SER A 34 8.00 22.42 6.72
CA SER A 34 7.94 21.61 7.94
C SER A 34 8.62 22.27 9.14
N PHE A 35 9.57 23.18 8.92
CA PHE A 35 10.25 23.95 9.96
C PHE A 35 9.71 25.37 10.12
N GLU A 36 8.98 25.90 9.16
CA GLU A 36 8.38 27.23 9.22
C GLU A 36 7.10 27.20 10.05
N GLN A 37 7.08 27.90 11.17
CA GLN A 37 5.95 27.94 12.10
C GLN A 37 4.86 28.86 11.57
N GLY A 38 3.62 28.33 11.44
CA GLY A 38 2.47 29.12 11.00
C GLY A 38 2.62 29.69 9.59
N PHE A 39 3.26 28.94 8.68
CA PHE A 39 3.39 29.36 7.28
C PHE A 39 2.03 29.59 6.64
N ASN A 40 1.85 30.75 6.06
CA ASN A 40 0.65 31.13 5.31
C ASN A 40 0.96 31.16 3.81
N SER A 41 0.30 30.29 3.06
CA SER A 41 0.52 30.13 1.61
C SER A 41 0.13 31.38 0.81
N SER A 42 -0.85 32.16 1.28
CA SER A 42 -1.33 33.34 0.55
C SER A 42 -0.41 34.54 0.69
N SER A 43 0.13 34.76 1.89
CA SER A 43 1.03 35.89 2.19
C SER A 43 2.53 35.53 2.10
N GLN A 44 2.86 34.23 1.96
CA GLN A 44 4.23 33.71 1.97
C GLN A 44 5.01 34.15 3.23
N THR A 45 4.32 34.19 4.40
CA THR A 45 4.88 34.63 5.67
C THR A 45 4.83 33.52 6.70
N PHE A 46 5.77 33.51 7.63
CA PHE A 46 5.82 32.60 8.77
C PHE A 46 6.25 33.34 10.04
N SER A 47 5.93 32.81 11.20
CA SER A 47 6.19 33.43 12.50
C SER A 47 7.58 33.11 13.07
N GLY A 48 8.20 32.03 12.64
CA GLY A 48 9.51 31.58 13.10
C GLY A 48 9.95 30.28 12.46
N VAL A 49 11.17 29.86 12.73
CA VAL A 49 11.72 28.59 12.25
C VAL A 49 12.11 27.71 13.44
N GLY A 50 11.69 26.46 13.44
CA GLY A 50 12.02 25.53 14.52
C GLY A 50 11.26 24.21 14.46
N LEU A 51 11.31 23.44 15.54
CA LEU A 51 10.70 22.12 15.63
C LEU A 51 9.27 22.12 16.19
N TYR A 52 8.64 23.30 16.33
CA TYR A 52 7.31 23.42 16.92
C TYR A 52 6.26 22.58 16.18
N ASN A 53 6.28 22.57 14.84
CA ASN A 53 5.33 21.81 14.02
C ASN A 53 5.42 20.30 14.32
N TYR A 54 6.62 19.79 14.49
CA TYR A 54 6.83 18.38 14.87
C TYR A 54 6.35 18.09 16.28
N SER A 55 6.64 19.00 17.22
CA SER A 55 6.11 18.88 18.58
C SER A 55 4.59 18.88 18.61
N TYR A 56 3.96 19.76 17.83
CA TYR A 56 2.51 19.85 17.73
C TYR A 56 1.90 18.54 17.25
N ILE A 57 2.30 18.04 16.07
CA ILE A 57 1.71 16.82 15.49
C ILE A 57 1.94 15.58 16.37
N LEU A 58 3.09 15.48 17.05
CA LEU A 58 3.38 14.35 17.94
C LEU A 58 2.53 14.34 19.22
N HIS A 59 1.85 15.44 19.57
CA HIS A 59 0.89 15.53 20.66
C HIS A 59 -0.57 15.60 20.16
N ASP A 60 -0.78 15.69 18.85
CA ASP A 60 -2.12 15.68 18.26
C ASP A 60 -2.69 14.27 18.26
N THR A 61 -3.82 14.10 18.94
CA THR A 61 -4.51 12.81 19.06
C THR A 61 -4.96 12.26 17.71
N LEU A 62 -5.36 13.13 16.77
CA LEU A 62 -5.77 12.73 15.43
C LEU A 62 -4.58 12.18 14.61
N PHE A 63 -3.42 12.83 14.74
CA PHE A 63 -2.20 12.33 14.11
C PHE A 63 -1.77 10.97 14.68
N LEU A 64 -1.78 10.82 16.00
CA LEU A 64 -1.42 9.57 16.67
C LEU A 64 -2.38 8.43 16.28
N GLN A 65 -3.68 8.73 16.16
CA GLN A 65 -4.66 7.76 15.66
C GLN A 65 -4.38 7.39 14.20
N ALA A 66 -4.10 8.36 13.34
CA ALA A 66 -3.75 8.13 11.94
C ALA A 66 -2.49 7.26 11.80
N VAL A 67 -1.46 7.51 12.61
CA VAL A 67 -0.25 6.66 12.69
C VAL A 67 -0.61 5.24 13.09
N LYS A 68 -1.37 5.04 14.16
CA LYS A 68 -1.83 3.72 14.62
C LYS A 68 -2.57 2.98 13.52
N ASN A 69 -3.55 3.63 12.89
CA ASN A 69 -4.35 3.03 11.81
C ASN A 69 -3.48 2.61 10.64
N THR A 70 -2.57 3.48 10.20
CA THR A 70 -1.67 3.20 9.09
C THR A 70 -0.75 2.00 9.41
N PHE A 71 -0.18 1.94 10.62
CA PHE A 71 0.66 0.80 11.01
C PHE A 71 -0.12 -0.51 11.06
N ILE A 72 -1.32 -0.53 11.64
CA ILE A 72 -2.18 -1.73 11.68
C ILE A 72 -2.48 -2.19 10.25
N LEU A 73 -2.93 -1.26 9.40
CA LEU A 73 -3.23 -1.55 8.00
C LEU A 73 -2.03 -2.17 7.28
N VAL A 74 -0.87 -1.54 7.38
CA VAL A 74 0.38 -1.97 6.72
C VAL A 74 0.80 -3.35 7.19
N LEU A 75 0.86 -3.57 8.51
CA LEU A 75 1.35 -4.82 9.11
C LEU A 75 0.43 -6.02 8.81
N ILE A 76 -0.85 -5.79 8.60
CA ILE A 76 -1.80 -6.85 8.25
C ILE A 76 -1.83 -7.05 6.74
N THR A 77 -2.00 -5.97 5.96
CA THR A 77 -2.32 -6.12 4.53
C THR A 77 -1.13 -6.54 3.70
N VAL A 78 0.09 -6.08 4.00
CA VAL A 78 1.27 -6.39 3.17
C VAL A 78 1.68 -7.86 3.28
N PRO A 79 1.86 -8.45 4.46
CA PRO A 79 2.20 -9.87 4.57
C PRO A 79 1.06 -10.77 4.07
N LEU A 80 -0.18 -10.46 4.45
CA LEU A 80 -1.32 -11.31 4.11
C LEU A 80 -1.61 -11.32 2.61
N SER A 81 -1.63 -10.12 1.97
CA SER A 81 -1.84 -10.05 0.52
C SER A 81 -0.71 -10.71 -0.29
N THR A 82 0.55 -10.60 0.18
CA THR A 82 1.68 -11.24 -0.49
C THR A 82 1.63 -12.76 -0.35
N THR A 83 1.27 -13.25 0.83
CA THR A 83 1.11 -14.70 1.10
C THR A 83 -0.05 -15.27 0.31
N LEU A 84 -1.22 -14.63 0.33
CA LEU A 84 -2.40 -15.07 -0.45
C LEU A 84 -2.09 -15.05 -1.95
N ALA A 85 -1.46 -13.99 -2.46
CA ALA A 85 -1.07 -13.90 -3.86
C ALA A 85 -0.11 -15.02 -4.26
N LEU A 86 0.82 -15.41 -3.38
CA LEU A 86 1.73 -16.53 -3.63
C LEU A 86 0.96 -17.85 -3.76
N PHE A 87 0.05 -18.15 -2.85
CA PHE A 87 -0.75 -19.38 -2.92
C PHE A 87 -1.65 -19.42 -4.16
N ILE A 88 -2.30 -18.30 -4.50
CA ILE A 88 -3.13 -18.20 -5.71
C ILE A 88 -2.26 -18.37 -6.96
N SER A 89 -1.08 -17.75 -7.01
CA SER A 89 -0.16 -17.87 -8.16
C SER A 89 0.36 -19.29 -8.34
N LEU A 90 0.63 -20.02 -7.25
CA LEU A 90 0.97 -21.45 -7.31
C LEU A 90 -0.18 -22.29 -7.86
N GLY A 91 -1.41 -22.02 -7.40
CA GLY A 91 -2.60 -22.67 -7.95
C GLY A 91 -2.77 -22.40 -9.44
N LEU A 92 -2.69 -21.13 -9.87
CA LEU A 92 -2.82 -20.72 -11.26
C LEU A 92 -1.72 -21.28 -12.16
N SER A 93 -0.50 -21.42 -11.64
CA SER A 93 0.62 -22.00 -12.41
C SER A 93 0.42 -23.48 -12.72
N SER A 94 -0.41 -24.19 -11.94
CA SER A 94 -0.74 -25.60 -12.17
C SER A 94 -1.84 -25.81 -13.21
N ILE A 95 -2.63 -24.78 -13.53
CA ILE A 95 -3.74 -24.84 -14.47
C ILE A 95 -3.20 -24.59 -15.90
N LYS A 96 -3.39 -25.55 -16.78
CA LYS A 96 -3.00 -25.43 -18.21
C LYS A 96 -4.11 -24.81 -19.06
N TRP A 97 -5.34 -25.15 -18.76
CA TRP A 97 -6.54 -24.71 -19.49
C TRP A 97 -7.16 -23.49 -18.82
N LEU A 98 -7.64 -22.52 -19.60
CA LEU A 98 -8.23 -21.25 -19.11
C LEU A 98 -7.29 -20.34 -18.30
N LYS A 99 -5.98 -20.57 -18.30
CA LYS A 99 -5.00 -19.74 -17.55
C LYS A 99 -5.16 -18.25 -17.87
N ASN A 100 -5.28 -17.91 -19.15
CA ASN A 100 -5.42 -16.52 -19.60
C ASN A 100 -6.75 -15.91 -19.13
N LEU A 101 -7.85 -16.69 -19.15
CA LEU A 101 -9.14 -16.21 -18.64
C LEU A 101 -9.07 -15.89 -17.14
N PHE A 102 -8.51 -16.81 -16.35
CA PHE A 102 -8.32 -16.57 -14.91
C PHE A 102 -7.43 -15.35 -14.64
N GLN A 103 -6.33 -15.18 -15.38
CA GLN A 103 -5.48 -13.99 -15.25
C GLN A 103 -6.26 -12.71 -15.55
N THR A 104 -7.06 -12.69 -16.60
CA THR A 104 -7.90 -11.52 -16.94
C THR A 104 -8.91 -11.22 -15.83
N VAL A 105 -9.63 -12.24 -15.34
CA VAL A 105 -10.64 -12.06 -14.28
C VAL A 105 -10.00 -11.55 -12.98
N TYR A 106 -8.84 -12.11 -12.59
CA TYR A 106 -8.13 -11.64 -11.40
C TYR A 106 -7.55 -10.23 -11.56
N PHE A 107 -7.25 -9.80 -12.78
CA PHE A 107 -6.67 -8.47 -13.04
C PHE A 107 -7.73 -7.36 -13.12
N LEU A 108 -9.00 -7.69 -13.38
CA LEU A 108 -10.09 -6.71 -13.48
C LEU A 108 -10.17 -5.73 -12.28
N PRO A 109 -10.10 -6.19 -11.02
CA PRO A 109 -10.17 -5.27 -9.88
C PRO A 109 -9.05 -4.22 -9.85
N TYR A 110 -7.89 -4.54 -10.35
CA TYR A 110 -6.73 -3.63 -10.37
C TYR A 110 -6.89 -2.46 -11.34
N VAL A 111 -7.61 -2.66 -12.44
CA VAL A 111 -7.87 -1.61 -13.45
C VAL A 111 -9.18 -0.88 -13.23
N THR A 112 -9.99 -1.32 -12.27
CA THR A 112 -11.25 -0.70 -11.92
C THR A 112 -11.02 0.50 -11.00
N ASN A 113 -11.87 1.52 -11.09
CA ASN A 113 -11.80 2.68 -10.20
C ASN A 113 -11.96 2.26 -8.74
N THR A 114 -11.01 2.66 -7.90
CA THR A 114 -10.96 2.34 -6.45
C THR A 114 -12.25 2.76 -5.73
N LEU A 115 -12.78 3.96 -6.01
CA LEU A 115 -14.02 4.44 -5.37
C LEU A 115 -15.22 3.59 -5.76
N ALA A 116 -15.34 3.19 -7.04
CA ALA A 116 -16.43 2.32 -7.49
C ALA A 116 -16.39 0.94 -6.82
N VAL A 117 -15.19 0.36 -6.66
CA VAL A 117 -15.03 -0.90 -5.91
C VAL A 117 -15.34 -0.70 -4.43
N GLY A 118 -14.97 0.45 -3.84
CA GLY A 118 -15.31 0.80 -2.47
C GLY A 118 -16.82 0.81 -2.21
N LEU A 119 -17.60 1.42 -3.11
CA LEU A 119 -19.07 1.40 -3.04
C LEU A 119 -19.64 -0.03 -3.07
N VAL A 120 -19.07 -0.92 -3.88
CA VAL A 120 -19.47 -2.33 -3.89
C VAL A 120 -19.17 -2.99 -2.54
N PHE A 121 -18.01 -2.72 -1.96
CA PHE A 121 -17.66 -3.24 -0.63
C PHE A 121 -18.57 -2.67 0.46
N MET A 122 -18.91 -1.38 0.42
CA MET A 122 -19.91 -0.80 1.34
C MET A 122 -21.21 -1.60 1.31
N ILE A 123 -21.77 -1.87 0.12
CA ILE A 123 -23.00 -2.66 -0.05
C ILE A 123 -22.84 -4.09 0.46
N LEU A 124 -21.69 -4.73 0.20
CA LEU A 124 -21.44 -6.11 0.64
C LEU A 124 -21.36 -6.25 2.17
N PHE A 125 -20.83 -5.22 2.85
CA PHE A 125 -20.62 -5.18 4.30
C PHE A 125 -21.69 -4.36 5.05
N ASP A 126 -22.72 -3.87 4.34
CA ASP A 126 -23.76 -3.01 4.89
C ASP A 126 -24.55 -3.68 6.03
N LYS A 127 -24.99 -2.84 6.97
CA LYS A 127 -25.96 -3.19 8.00
C LYS A 127 -26.83 -1.99 8.30
N THR A 128 -27.92 -1.87 7.56
CA THR A 128 -28.97 -0.90 7.87
C THR A 128 -30.20 -1.60 8.47
N GLU A 129 -31.15 -0.83 8.99
CA GLU A 129 -32.42 -1.39 9.51
C GLU A 129 -33.21 -2.14 8.44
N TYR A 130 -33.07 -1.77 7.18
CA TYR A 130 -33.86 -2.26 6.05
C TYR A 130 -33.08 -3.20 5.11
N SER A 131 -31.75 -3.23 5.22
CA SER A 131 -30.87 -3.97 4.32
C SER A 131 -29.73 -4.62 5.07
N GLN A 132 -29.40 -5.85 4.69
CA GLN A 132 -28.22 -6.54 5.15
C GLN A 132 -27.36 -6.91 3.94
N GLY A 133 -26.10 -6.48 3.94
CA GLY A 133 -25.14 -6.87 2.95
C GLY A 133 -24.86 -8.37 2.97
N LEU A 134 -24.35 -8.88 1.86
CA LEU A 134 -24.08 -10.31 1.66
C LEU A 134 -23.26 -10.93 2.80
N VAL A 135 -22.28 -10.20 3.35
CA VAL A 135 -21.44 -10.69 4.45
C VAL A 135 -22.28 -10.93 5.70
N ASN A 136 -23.17 -10.03 6.05
CA ASN A 136 -24.07 -10.19 7.20
C ASN A 136 -25.11 -11.30 6.98
N VAL A 137 -25.58 -11.49 5.75
CA VAL A 137 -26.46 -12.64 5.41
C VAL A 137 -25.72 -13.96 5.65
N ILE A 138 -24.45 -14.04 5.23
CA ILE A 138 -23.63 -15.24 5.46
C ILE A 138 -23.38 -15.45 6.96
N LEU A 139 -23.05 -14.41 7.73
CA LEU A 139 -22.88 -14.51 9.18
C LEU A 139 -24.13 -15.06 9.87
N ASN A 140 -25.32 -14.58 9.45
CA ASN A 140 -26.60 -15.09 9.96
C ASN A 140 -26.81 -16.60 9.68
N LEU A 141 -26.38 -17.09 8.51
CA LEU A 141 -26.46 -18.53 8.19
C LEU A 141 -25.62 -19.39 9.16
N PHE A 142 -24.55 -18.83 9.73
CA PHE A 142 -23.73 -19.47 10.76
C PHE A 142 -24.20 -19.17 12.19
N GLY A 143 -25.36 -18.54 12.37
CA GLY A 143 -25.92 -18.20 13.69
C GLY A 143 -25.21 -17.03 14.39
N MET A 144 -24.41 -16.25 13.68
CA MET A 144 -23.74 -15.05 14.21
C MET A 144 -24.67 -13.83 14.06
N THR A 145 -24.58 -12.92 15.03
CA THR A 145 -25.31 -11.63 14.94
C THR A 145 -24.69 -10.75 13.87
N PRO A 146 -25.51 -10.01 13.09
CA PRO A 146 -25.02 -9.05 12.10
C PRO A 146 -24.11 -8.00 12.74
N ILE A 147 -22.98 -7.72 12.09
CA ILE A 147 -21.97 -6.75 12.52
C ILE A 147 -22.06 -5.52 11.62
N ASP A 148 -22.03 -4.34 12.22
CA ASP A 148 -21.87 -3.11 11.49
C ASP A 148 -20.38 -2.89 11.20
N PHE A 149 -20.03 -3.05 9.92
CA PHE A 149 -18.63 -2.93 9.47
C PHE A 149 -18.27 -1.52 9.00
N ILE A 150 -19.24 -0.66 8.75
CA ILE A 150 -19.01 0.68 8.20
C ILE A 150 -19.10 1.74 9.29
N ASP A 151 -20.19 1.74 10.08
CA ASP A 151 -20.41 2.72 11.14
C ASP A 151 -20.26 2.12 12.56
N GLY A 152 -19.89 0.84 12.65
CA GLY A 152 -19.78 0.08 13.87
C GLY A 152 -18.45 0.27 14.63
N PRO A 153 -18.06 -0.73 15.43
CA PRO A 153 -16.87 -0.65 16.28
C PRO A 153 -15.59 -0.59 15.45
N TYR A 154 -14.56 0.07 16.00
CA TYR A 154 -13.23 0.25 15.38
C TYR A 154 -12.66 -1.01 14.73
N PHE A 155 -12.76 -2.16 15.43
CA PHE A 155 -12.24 -3.44 14.90
C PHE A 155 -12.94 -3.87 13.62
N ALA A 156 -14.26 -3.70 13.53
CA ALA A 156 -15.03 -4.07 12.35
C ALA A 156 -14.68 -3.16 11.16
N LYS A 157 -14.58 -1.84 11.39
CA LYS A 157 -14.13 -0.87 10.38
C LYS A 157 -12.72 -1.18 9.88
N MET A 158 -11.77 -1.46 10.78
CA MET A 158 -10.40 -1.82 10.42
C MET A 158 -10.35 -3.15 9.65
N LEU A 159 -11.19 -4.12 9.99
CA LEU A 159 -11.26 -5.40 9.30
C LEU A 159 -11.71 -5.21 7.85
N VAL A 160 -12.80 -4.48 7.60
CA VAL A 160 -13.27 -4.26 6.22
C VAL A 160 -12.25 -3.45 5.42
N LEU A 161 -11.59 -2.47 6.02
CA LEU A 161 -10.51 -1.72 5.36
C LEU A 161 -9.35 -2.63 4.97
N CYS A 162 -8.91 -3.52 5.86
CA CYS A 162 -7.87 -4.50 5.55
C CYS A 162 -8.27 -5.46 4.42
N VAL A 163 -9.50 -6.00 4.46
CA VAL A 163 -10.00 -6.92 3.43
C VAL A 163 -10.06 -6.22 2.08
N TYR A 164 -10.59 -4.99 2.05
CA TYR A 164 -10.65 -4.18 0.85
C TYR A 164 -9.28 -3.88 0.26
N THR A 165 -8.35 -3.39 1.08
CA THR A 165 -6.98 -3.08 0.63
C THR A 165 -6.26 -4.33 0.12
N ILE A 166 -6.42 -5.50 0.79
CA ILE A 166 -5.88 -6.78 0.31
C ILE A 166 -6.45 -7.11 -1.07
N TRP A 167 -7.78 -6.97 -1.24
CA TRP A 167 -8.45 -7.26 -2.49
C TRP A 167 -7.91 -6.41 -3.65
N ILE A 168 -7.75 -5.11 -3.45
CA ILE A 168 -7.27 -4.17 -4.48
C ILE A 168 -5.82 -4.44 -4.91
N VAL A 169 -4.92 -4.75 -3.96
CA VAL A 169 -3.49 -4.92 -4.27
C VAL A 169 -3.14 -6.35 -4.74
N MET A 170 -3.98 -7.33 -4.44
CA MET A 170 -3.69 -8.74 -4.69
C MET A 170 -3.53 -9.08 -6.18
N PRO A 171 -4.33 -8.55 -7.12
CA PRO A 171 -4.21 -8.85 -8.54
C PRO A 171 -2.83 -8.55 -9.12
N PHE A 172 -2.27 -7.39 -8.80
CA PHE A 172 -0.91 -7.01 -9.22
C PHE A 172 0.14 -8.00 -8.68
N LYS A 173 0.03 -8.38 -7.42
CA LYS A 173 0.95 -9.35 -6.79
C LYS A 173 0.83 -10.73 -7.43
N ILE A 174 -0.38 -11.18 -7.74
CA ILE A 174 -0.63 -12.46 -8.45
C ILE A 174 0.04 -12.44 -9.83
N LEU A 175 -0.10 -11.36 -10.57
CA LEU A 175 0.50 -11.22 -11.90
C LEU A 175 2.03 -11.34 -11.84
N ILE A 176 2.67 -10.59 -10.95
CA ILE A 176 4.13 -10.61 -10.77
C ILE A 176 4.63 -12.00 -10.33
N LEU A 177 3.95 -12.61 -9.34
CA LEU A 177 4.36 -13.93 -8.84
C LEU A 177 4.12 -15.06 -9.87
N THR A 178 3.03 -14.98 -10.65
CA THR A 178 2.78 -15.95 -11.72
C THR A 178 3.85 -15.85 -12.81
N SER A 179 4.28 -14.63 -13.14
CA SER A 179 5.37 -14.38 -14.08
C SER A 179 6.71 -14.89 -13.55
N ALA A 180 6.98 -14.64 -12.25
CA ALA A 180 8.19 -15.15 -11.60
C ALA A 180 8.23 -16.68 -11.55
N LEU A 181 7.10 -17.33 -11.25
CA LEU A 181 6.99 -18.80 -11.28
C LEU A 181 7.22 -19.36 -12.69
N ALA A 182 6.74 -18.67 -13.71
CA ALA A 182 6.93 -19.09 -15.12
C ALA A 182 8.39 -18.94 -15.60
N SER A 183 9.19 -18.07 -14.98
CA SER A 183 10.60 -17.87 -15.33
C SER A 183 11.53 -18.94 -14.77
N VAL A 184 11.09 -19.74 -13.80
CA VAL A 184 11.87 -20.84 -13.23
C VAL A 184 12.01 -21.97 -14.26
N ARG A 185 13.25 -22.34 -14.56
CA ARG A 185 13.55 -23.38 -15.59
C ARG A 185 12.94 -24.73 -15.19
N LYS A 186 12.29 -25.36 -16.15
CA LYS A 186 11.64 -26.66 -15.97
C LYS A 186 12.61 -27.76 -15.56
N ASP A 187 13.84 -27.69 -16.06
CA ASP A 187 14.90 -28.68 -15.80
C ASP A 187 15.12 -28.92 -14.30
N TYR A 188 15.03 -27.87 -13.46
CA TYR A 188 15.17 -28.02 -12.00
C TYR A 188 14.05 -28.87 -11.39
N TYR A 189 12.83 -28.72 -11.89
CA TYR A 189 11.69 -29.51 -11.44
C TYR A 189 11.76 -30.95 -11.93
N ASP A 190 12.21 -31.16 -13.15
CA ASP A 190 12.30 -32.51 -13.74
C ASP A 190 13.44 -33.31 -13.09
N ALA A 191 14.61 -32.69 -12.83
CA ALA A 191 15.68 -33.32 -12.04
C ALA A 191 15.21 -33.72 -10.63
N ALA A 192 14.54 -32.80 -9.91
CA ALA A 192 14.03 -33.08 -8.58
C ALA A 192 12.97 -34.20 -8.52
N LYS A 193 12.19 -34.38 -9.61
CA LYS A 193 11.25 -35.51 -9.74
C LYS A 193 11.95 -36.84 -9.95
N VAL A 194 13.01 -36.87 -10.76
CA VAL A 194 13.83 -38.07 -10.96
C VAL A 194 14.46 -38.52 -9.64
N ASP A 195 14.90 -37.55 -8.79
CA ASP A 195 15.42 -37.82 -7.46
C ASP A 195 14.34 -38.22 -6.43
N GLY A 196 13.08 -38.35 -6.82
CA GLY A 196 11.97 -38.72 -5.94
C GLY A 196 11.65 -37.64 -4.88
N THR A 197 12.04 -36.39 -5.10
CA THR A 197 11.87 -35.29 -4.13
C THR A 197 10.40 -34.93 -3.96
N SER A 198 9.91 -34.80 -2.70
CA SER A 198 8.52 -34.42 -2.41
C SER A 198 8.19 -33.00 -2.88
N ARG A 199 6.90 -32.77 -3.24
CA ARG A 199 6.42 -31.44 -3.72
C ARG A 199 6.72 -30.31 -2.75
N PHE A 200 6.58 -30.54 -1.43
CA PHE A 200 6.88 -29.53 -0.41
C PHE A 200 8.38 -29.20 -0.36
N ARG A 201 9.26 -30.19 -0.53
CA ARG A 201 10.70 -29.97 -0.58
C ARG A 201 11.09 -29.21 -1.84
N ILE A 202 10.48 -29.53 -3.00
CA ILE A 202 10.66 -28.79 -4.24
C ILE A 202 10.24 -27.33 -4.04
N PHE A 203 9.07 -27.08 -3.48
CA PHE A 203 8.61 -25.71 -3.18
C PHE A 203 9.61 -24.96 -2.31
N ARG A 204 10.03 -25.55 -1.17
CA ARG A 204 10.90 -24.85 -0.20
C ARG A 204 12.34 -24.69 -0.66
N LYS A 205 12.89 -25.65 -1.44
CA LYS A 205 14.32 -25.68 -1.79
C LYS A 205 14.62 -25.18 -3.22
N ILE A 206 13.63 -25.16 -4.10
CA ILE A 206 13.78 -24.74 -5.50
C ILE A 206 12.89 -23.52 -5.77
N THR A 207 11.57 -23.68 -5.68
CA THR A 207 10.64 -22.64 -6.10
C THR A 207 10.81 -21.35 -5.29
N LEU A 208 10.69 -21.44 -3.96
CA LEU A 208 10.72 -20.27 -3.08
C LEU A 208 12.05 -19.48 -3.16
N PRO A 209 13.23 -20.11 -3.14
CA PRO A 209 14.49 -19.38 -3.35
C PRO A 209 14.59 -18.72 -4.71
N MET A 210 14.15 -19.39 -5.77
CA MET A 210 14.24 -18.85 -7.14
C MET A 210 13.34 -17.63 -7.37
N ILE A 211 12.17 -17.56 -6.72
CA ILE A 211 11.26 -16.40 -6.83
C ILE A 211 11.44 -15.40 -5.70
N SER A 212 12.35 -15.64 -4.75
CA SER A 212 12.57 -14.78 -3.60
C SER A 212 12.85 -13.32 -3.96
N PRO A 213 13.60 -12.97 -5.03
CA PRO A 213 13.80 -11.58 -5.43
C PRO A 213 12.47 -10.85 -5.71
N MET A 214 11.51 -11.55 -6.35
CA MET A 214 10.19 -10.97 -6.67
C MET A 214 9.31 -10.87 -5.44
N ILE A 215 9.40 -11.82 -4.50
CA ILE A 215 8.71 -11.72 -3.21
C ILE A 215 9.21 -10.49 -2.44
N PHE A 216 10.52 -10.30 -2.34
CA PHE A 216 11.10 -9.13 -1.67
C PHE A 216 10.71 -7.81 -2.36
N TYR A 217 10.72 -7.77 -3.69
CA TYR A 217 10.23 -6.62 -4.46
C TYR A 217 8.78 -6.28 -4.08
N LEU A 218 7.89 -7.27 -4.03
CA LEU A 218 6.48 -7.08 -3.68
C LEU A 218 6.28 -6.68 -2.21
N VAL A 219 7.12 -7.16 -1.32
CA VAL A 219 7.09 -6.75 0.10
C VAL A 219 7.53 -5.29 0.23
N ILE A 220 8.67 -4.90 -0.35
CA ILE A 220 9.18 -3.53 -0.27
C ILE A 220 8.19 -2.54 -0.89
N THR A 221 7.75 -2.78 -2.13
CA THR A 221 6.80 -1.91 -2.82
C THR A 221 5.44 -1.92 -2.14
N GLY A 222 5.03 -3.06 -1.56
CA GLY A 222 3.83 -3.19 -0.76
C GLY A 222 3.86 -2.33 0.50
N PHE A 223 4.96 -2.31 1.25
CA PHE A 223 5.13 -1.41 2.40
C PHE A 223 5.03 0.06 1.98
N ILE A 224 5.79 0.47 0.96
CA ILE A 224 5.76 1.84 0.44
C ILE A 224 4.34 2.25 0.02
N GLY A 225 3.61 1.37 -0.69
CA GLY A 225 2.24 1.63 -1.13
C GLY A 225 1.25 1.71 0.02
N ALA A 226 1.29 0.76 0.95
CA ALA A 226 0.36 0.70 2.07
C ALA A 226 0.52 1.86 3.06
N PHE A 227 1.74 2.36 3.29
CA PHE A 227 1.95 3.60 4.09
C PHE A 227 1.35 4.85 3.44
N LYS A 228 1.14 4.83 2.12
CA LYS A 228 0.48 5.91 1.37
C LYS A 228 -1.02 5.70 1.18
N ALA A 229 -1.62 4.73 1.88
CA ALA A 229 -3.04 4.46 1.80
C ALA A 229 -3.85 5.70 2.25
N TYR A 230 -4.77 6.14 1.40
CA TYR A 230 -5.72 7.21 1.64
C TYR A 230 -7.02 6.92 0.87
N SER A 231 -6.91 6.74 -0.44
CA SER A 231 -8.07 6.51 -1.31
C SER A 231 -8.88 5.28 -0.92
N ASP A 232 -8.24 4.25 -0.36
CA ASP A 232 -8.89 3.03 0.13
C ASP A 232 -9.82 3.34 1.32
N ALA A 233 -9.36 4.17 2.26
CA ALA A 233 -10.16 4.59 3.41
C ALA A 233 -11.30 5.51 2.98
N VAL A 234 -11.04 6.47 2.09
CA VAL A 234 -12.06 7.37 1.54
C VAL A 234 -13.13 6.58 0.77
N ALA A 235 -12.74 5.54 0.03
CA ALA A 235 -13.66 4.71 -0.72
C ALA A 235 -14.69 3.97 0.14
N LEU A 236 -14.34 3.67 1.41
CA LEU A 236 -15.21 2.96 2.35
C LEU A 236 -15.92 3.87 3.35
N PHE A 237 -15.27 4.92 3.81
CA PHE A 237 -15.76 5.74 4.93
C PHE A 237 -16.07 7.18 4.55
N GLY A 238 -15.90 7.54 3.26
CA GLY A 238 -16.10 8.91 2.79
C GLY A 238 -14.93 9.83 3.15
N GLU A 239 -15.12 11.13 2.90
CA GLU A 239 -14.04 12.12 3.04
C GLU A 239 -13.72 12.45 4.50
N ASN A 240 -14.69 12.36 5.42
CA ASN A 240 -14.46 12.66 6.83
C ASN A 240 -13.94 11.42 7.60
N LEU A 241 -12.69 11.06 7.35
CA LEU A 241 -12.04 9.91 7.96
C LEU A 241 -11.80 10.05 9.46
N ASN A 242 -11.77 11.29 9.98
CA ASN A 242 -11.62 11.54 11.42
C ASN A 242 -12.90 11.15 12.17
N ALA A 243 -14.08 11.49 11.65
CA ALA A 243 -15.35 11.07 12.24
C ALA A 243 -15.53 9.55 12.20
N ALA A 244 -15.04 8.90 11.15
CA ALA A 244 -15.02 7.44 11.05
C ALA A 244 -13.95 6.77 11.94
N GLU A 245 -13.02 7.50 12.54
CA GLU A 245 -11.85 7.01 13.27
C GLU A 245 -10.88 6.17 12.39
N MET A 246 -11.00 6.26 11.07
CA MET A 246 -10.23 5.46 10.11
C MET A 246 -9.22 6.29 9.32
N ASN A 247 -8.88 7.49 9.82
CA ASN A 247 -7.90 8.35 9.16
C ASN A 247 -6.52 7.69 9.10
N THR A 248 -5.79 7.98 8.03
CA THR A 248 -4.41 7.54 7.79
C THR A 248 -3.46 8.72 7.86
N ILE A 249 -2.14 8.46 7.90
CA ILE A 249 -1.15 9.56 7.91
C ILE A 249 -1.31 10.47 6.68
N VAL A 250 -1.57 9.88 5.49
CA VAL A 250 -1.81 10.67 4.27
C VAL A 250 -3.13 11.43 4.36
N GLY A 251 -4.17 10.83 4.94
CA GLY A 251 -5.44 11.51 5.18
C GLY A 251 -5.28 12.69 6.16
N TYR A 252 -4.50 12.52 7.23
CA TYR A 252 -4.18 13.63 8.12
C TYR A 252 -3.45 14.77 7.41
N VAL A 253 -2.47 14.46 6.54
CA VAL A 253 -1.80 15.47 5.70
C VAL A 253 -2.80 16.20 4.81
N TYR A 254 -3.74 15.46 4.20
CA TYR A 254 -4.78 16.04 3.35
C TYR A 254 -5.72 16.95 4.16
N ASP A 255 -6.16 16.50 5.34
CA ASP A 255 -7.04 17.28 6.21
C ASP A 255 -6.38 18.58 6.68
N MET A 256 -5.09 18.55 7.04
CA MET A 256 -4.33 19.74 7.41
C MET A 256 -4.19 20.74 6.25
N LEU A 257 -4.20 20.29 4.99
CA LEU A 257 -4.12 21.17 3.83
C LEU A 257 -5.49 21.68 3.39
N TYR A 258 -6.50 20.79 3.31
CA TYR A 258 -7.74 21.02 2.57
C TYR A 258 -9.01 20.72 3.37
N GLY A 259 -8.92 20.11 4.56
CA GLY A 259 -10.08 19.74 5.39
C GLY A 259 -10.81 20.95 5.96
N GLU A 260 -11.95 20.71 6.58
CA GLU A 260 -12.67 21.73 7.37
C GLU A 260 -11.77 22.23 8.51
N GLY A 261 -11.43 23.52 8.48
CA GLY A 261 -10.43 24.09 9.39
C GLY A 261 -8.97 23.83 8.96
N GLY A 262 -8.74 23.37 7.71
CA GLY A 262 -7.42 23.22 7.12
C GLY A 262 -6.72 24.56 6.83
N GLY A 263 -5.68 24.52 5.98
CA GLY A 263 -4.86 25.68 5.66
C GLY A 263 -3.62 25.79 6.55
N PHE A 264 -3.18 24.67 7.11
CA PHE A 264 -1.97 24.56 7.93
C PHE A 264 -0.85 23.79 7.20
N PRO A 265 -0.25 24.35 6.14
CA PRO A 265 0.76 23.66 5.35
C PRO A 265 2.00 23.27 6.16
N SER A 266 2.30 24.00 7.25
CA SER A 266 3.41 23.68 8.16
C SER A 266 3.21 22.34 8.88
N TYR A 267 2.01 22.11 9.43
CA TYR A 267 1.70 20.83 10.10
C TYR A 267 1.56 19.69 9.11
N ALA A 268 0.93 19.93 7.97
CA ALA A 268 0.85 18.96 6.88
C ALA A 268 2.25 18.53 6.41
N SER A 269 3.15 19.50 6.21
CA SER A 269 4.52 19.25 5.79
C SER A 269 5.31 18.48 6.86
N ALA A 270 5.17 18.83 8.14
CA ALA A 270 5.79 18.09 9.22
C ALA A 270 5.31 16.63 9.27
N ALA A 271 3.99 16.39 9.12
CA ALA A 271 3.43 15.04 9.06
C ALA A 271 3.92 14.25 7.84
N ALA A 272 4.03 14.89 6.66
CA ALA A 272 4.58 14.28 5.45
C ALA A 272 6.06 13.89 5.61
N ILE A 273 6.88 14.73 6.26
CA ILE A 273 8.29 14.41 6.56
C ILE A 273 8.39 13.25 7.56
N VAL A 274 7.54 13.20 8.59
CA VAL A 274 7.50 12.05 9.53
C VAL A 274 7.15 10.78 8.77
N LEU A 275 6.13 10.80 7.90
CA LEU A 275 5.79 9.66 7.04
C LEU A 275 6.97 9.24 6.16
N PHE A 276 7.65 10.20 5.52
CA PHE A 276 8.82 9.94 4.70
C PHE A 276 9.93 9.22 5.48
N ILE A 277 10.23 9.69 6.69
CA ILE A 277 11.24 9.06 7.58
C ILE A 277 10.84 7.63 7.95
N ILE A 278 9.56 7.39 8.27
CA ILE A 278 9.04 6.06 8.58
C ILE A 278 9.24 5.12 7.39
N VAL A 279 8.76 5.54 6.21
CA VAL A 279 8.86 4.74 4.98
C VAL A 279 10.31 4.48 4.59
N LEU A 280 11.17 5.50 4.68
CA LEU A 280 12.60 5.37 4.40
C LEU A 280 13.26 4.35 5.34
N THR A 281 13.01 4.46 6.64
CA THR A 281 13.56 3.55 7.67
C THR A 281 13.14 2.11 7.39
N ILE A 282 11.86 1.86 7.17
CA ILE A 282 11.32 0.52 6.87
C ILE A 282 11.91 -0.01 5.57
N THR A 283 12.04 0.83 4.54
CA THR A 283 12.65 0.46 3.27
C THR A 283 14.12 0.08 3.44
N CYS A 284 14.89 0.84 4.20
CA CYS A 284 16.27 0.51 4.52
C CYS A 284 16.41 -0.81 5.28
N ILE A 285 15.53 -1.05 6.27
CA ILE A 285 15.49 -2.32 7.01
C ILE A 285 15.20 -3.49 6.06
N ASN A 286 14.17 -3.35 5.21
CA ASN A 286 13.82 -4.38 4.23
C ASN A 286 14.96 -4.67 3.25
N LEU A 287 15.66 -3.63 2.75
CA LEU A 287 16.81 -3.80 1.87
C LEU A 287 17.98 -4.52 2.57
N MET A 288 18.23 -4.22 3.84
CA MET A 288 19.27 -4.93 4.62
C MET A 288 18.92 -6.41 4.82
N VAL A 289 17.66 -6.71 5.11
CA VAL A 289 17.17 -8.09 5.24
C VAL A 289 17.22 -8.82 3.89
N SER A 290 16.85 -8.15 2.80
CA SER A 290 16.90 -8.71 1.44
C SER A 290 18.31 -9.15 1.06
N LYS A 291 19.34 -8.33 1.32
CA LYS A 291 20.73 -8.67 1.01
C LYS A 291 21.22 -9.97 1.67
N LYS A 292 20.64 -10.36 2.81
CA LYS A 292 21.02 -11.60 3.52
C LYS A 292 20.30 -12.86 3.00
N HIS A 293 19.12 -12.71 2.40
CA HIS A 293 18.23 -13.83 2.12
C HIS A 293 17.89 -14.01 0.63
N VAL A 294 18.27 -13.07 -0.22
CA VAL A 294 18.06 -13.18 -1.67
C VAL A 294 19.32 -13.73 -2.33
N HIS A 295 19.17 -14.85 -3.00
CA HIS A 295 20.22 -15.44 -3.84
C HIS A 295 19.95 -15.01 -5.29
N TYR A 296 20.87 -14.25 -5.87
CA TYR A 296 20.85 -13.84 -7.29
C TYR A 296 21.49 -14.92 -8.14
#